data_da2adcfb29eca810b97d2cb90ddaa758
#
_entry.id   da2adcfb29eca810b97d2cb90ddaa758
#
_cell.length_a   1.000
_cell.length_b   1.000
_cell.length_c   1.000
_cell.angle_alpha   90.00
_cell.angle_beta   90.00
_cell.angle_gamma   90.00
#
_symmetry.space_group_name_H-M   'P 1'
#
loop_
_entity.id
_entity.type
_entity.pdbx_description
1 polymer ?
#
loop_
_entity_poly.entity_id
_entity_poly.type
_entity_poly.pdbx_seq_one_letter_code
_entity_poly.pdbx_strand_id
1 'polypeptide(L)'
;MTFAGSPDRVEARLVPEAGYELDTFRITGLPRRPSVELARALMLAGSAPHACRRILRNRRPDVVLGAGGFVAGPMVFAASTLGIPAALTEADAHLGLANRLAAPFAKRLLLAYPLETRWRRKSRVVGRPIPRSQPVTQAEAREIFELPAVGPVLGVFGALAGAKALNELVVDTWGASGPSILHQTGRRDYEVVRRRVDRPDYRVIAETDRFGAAVAACDLVLARSGSAVWEIAAVGRAAILVPYPFATGDHQALNAQHFVHAGGAILVRELELDRVPDLVRSLLDDPPRLKKMGEAMLGAAKPGAADEIADELLALAR
;
A
#
# COMPACT_ATOMS: atom_id res chain seq x y z
N MET A 1 -1.12 2.00 23.77
CA MET A 1 -1.67 1.40 22.52
C MET A 1 -1.30 -0.07 22.50
N THR A 2 -2.25 -0.96 22.20
CA THR A 2 -2.03 -2.41 22.04
C THR A 2 -2.63 -2.86 20.71
N PHE A 3 -2.21 -3.99 20.21
CA PHE A 3 -2.69 -4.57 18.97
C PHE A 3 -3.44 -5.88 19.24
N ALA A 4 -4.37 -6.22 18.34
CA ALA A 4 -5.02 -7.52 18.33
C ALA A 4 -4.96 -8.11 16.91
N GLY A 5 -4.58 -9.37 16.80
CA GLY A 5 -4.33 -10.01 15.52
C GLY A 5 -4.39 -11.52 15.54
N SER A 6 -4.05 -12.13 14.41
CA SER A 6 -3.92 -13.58 14.28
C SER A 6 -2.52 -14.03 14.72
N PRO A 7 -2.40 -15.17 15.45
CA PRO A 7 -1.10 -15.68 15.87
C PRO A 7 -0.25 -16.21 14.69
N ASP A 8 -0.88 -16.52 13.56
CA ASP A 8 -0.26 -17.20 12.43
C ASP A 8 0.00 -16.26 11.23
N ARG A 9 -0.02 -14.94 11.44
CA ARG A 9 0.15 -13.94 10.38
C ARG A 9 1.32 -13.00 10.66
N VAL A 10 1.61 -12.15 9.70
CA VAL A 10 2.76 -11.24 9.74
C VAL A 10 2.76 -10.32 10.97
N GLU A 11 1.59 -9.93 11.44
CA GLU A 11 1.44 -9.11 12.65
C GLU A 11 1.98 -9.78 13.92
N ALA A 12 1.97 -11.12 13.98
CA ALA A 12 2.53 -11.88 15.10
C ALA A 12 4.05 -11.67 15.28
N ARG A 13 4.74 -11.31 14.21
CA ARG A 13 6.15 -10.97 14.20
C ARG A 13 6.38 -9.47 14.27
N LEU A 14 5.75 -8.69 13.36
CA LEU A 14 6.06 -7.27 13.21
C LEU A 14 5.62 -6.40 14.38
N VAL A 15 4.51 -6.74 15.06
CA VAL A 15 4.00 -5.93 16.18
C VAL A 15 4.94 -5.99 17.38
N PRO A 16 5.39 -7.18 17.86
CA PRO A 16 6.41 -7.26 18.90
C PRO A 16 7.77 -6.67 18.50
N GLU A 17 8.22 -6.87 17.25
CA GLU A 17 9.45 -6.25 16.73
C GLU A 17 9.40 -4.72 16.80
N ALA A 18 8.21 -4.13 16.63
CA ALA A 18 7.97 -2.70 16.77
C ALA A 18 7.80 -2.23 18.24
N GLY A 19 7.93 -3.13 19.22
CA GLY A 19 7.85 -2.81 20.66
C GLY A 19 6.43 -2.68 21.21
N TYR A 20 5.41 -3.23 20.50
CA TYR A 20 4.02 -3.20 20.97
C TYR A 20 3.53 -4.56 21.44
N GLU A 21 2.57 -4.54 22.38
CA GLU A 21 1.88 -5.74 22.82
C GLU A 21 0.85 -6.21 21.78
N LEU A 22 0.81 -7.51 21.54
CA LEU A 22 -0.14 -8.16 20.66
C LEU A 22 -0.99 -9.17 21.41
N ASP A 23 -2.29 -8.93 21.47
CA ASP A 23 -3.28 -9.92 21.88
C ASP A 23 -3.70 -10.77 20.68
N THR A 24 -3.63 -12.09 20.80
CA THR A 24 -3.96 -12.96 19.69
C THR A 24 -5.29 -13.68 19.83
N PHE A 25 -5.99 -13.88 18.72
CA PHE A 25 -7.16 -14.75 18.62
C PHE A 25 -7.18 -15.46 17.26
N ARG A 26 -7.73 -16.67 17.26
CA ARG A 26 -7.77 -17.48 16.02
C ARG A 26 -8.92 -17.05 15.12
N ILE A 27 -8.57 -16.68 13.91
CA ILE A 27 -9.50 -16.37 12.82
C ILE A 27 -8.81 -16.61 11.49
N THR A 28 -9.57 -17.00 10.49
CA THR A 28 -9.07 -17.19 9.12
C THR A 28 -9.98 -16.48 8.12
N GLY A 29 -9.43 -16.15 6.95
CA GLY A 29 -10.26 -15.65 5.84
C GLY A 29 -11.27 -16.72 5.40
N LEU A 30 -12.42 -16.26 4.90
CA LEU A 30 -13.46 -17.15 4.39
C LEU A 30 -13.08 -17.66 2.99
N PRO A 31 -12.90 -18.97 2.78
CA PRO A 31 -12.73 -19.55 1.45
C PRO A 31 -13.91 -19.23 0.54
N ARG A 32 -13.64 -19.02 -0.74
CA ARG A 32 -14.68 -18.65 -1.73
C ARG A 32 -15.48 -19.86 -2.25
N ARG A 33 -15.02 -21.08 -1.97
CA ARG A 33 -15.68 -22.33 -2.40
C ARG A 33 -16.16 -23.11 -1.19
N PRO A 34 -17.30 -23.81 -1.28
CA PRO A 34 -17.73 -24.74 -0.25
C PRO A 34 -16.65 -25.80 0.01
N SER A 35 -16.22 -25.91 1.27
CA SER A 35 -15.17 -26.84 1.69
C SER A 35 -15.21 -27.03 3.20
N VAL A 36 -14.48 -28.04 3.72
CA VAL A 36 -14.32 -28.25 5.17
C VAL A 36 -13.62 -27.04 5.81
N GLU A 37 -12.69 -26.41 5.09
CA GLU A 37 -12.03 -25.18 5.53
C GLU A 37 -13.02 -24.02 5.67
N LEU A 38 -14.04 -23.93 4.84
CA LEU A 38 -15.09 -22.93 4.97
C LEU A 38 -15.91 -23.17 6.25
N ALA A 39 -16.30 -24.42 6.54
CA ALA A 39 -17.01 -24.74 7.78
C ALA A 39 -16.18 -24.41 9.03
N ARG A 40 -14.89 -24.73 9.01
CA ARG A 40 -13.95 -24.38 10.10
C ARG A 40 -13.78 -22.86 10.21
N ALA A 41 -13.67 -22.13 9.11
CA ALA A 41 -13.56 -20.67 9.09
C ALA A 41 -14.83 -20.00 9.66
N LEU A 42 -16.02 -20.53 9.34
CA LEU A 42 -17.29 -20.04 9.91
C LEU A 42 -17.39 -20.28 11.41
N MET A 43 -16.97 -21.45 11.90
CA MET A 43 -16.89 -21.70 13.35
C MET A 43 -15.95 -20.74 14.07
N LEU A 44 -14.76 -20.51 13.50
CA LEU A 44 -13.80 -19.53 14.04
C LEU A 44 -14.37 -18.13 14.01
N ALA A 45 -15.02 -17.73 12.92
CA ALA A 45 -15.67 -16.42 12.81
C ALA A 45 -16.80 -16.24 13.84
N GLY A 46 -17.56 -17.31 14.15
CA GLY A 46 -18.60 -17.28 15.17
C GLY A 46 -18.04 -17.17 16.60
N SER A 47 -16.88 -17.77 16.89
CA SER A 47 -16.23 -17.72 18.22
C SER A 47 -15.35 -16.49 18.43
N ALA A 48 -14.82 -15.90 17.35
CA ALA A 48 -13.92 -14.76 17.41
C ALA A 48 -14.46 -13.55 18.20
N PRO A 49 -15.74 -13.13 18.06
CA PRO A 49 -16.29 -12.04 18.86
C PRO A 49 -16.21 -12.27 20.37
N HIS A 50 -16.33 -13.52 20.84
CA HIS A 50 -16.17 -13.84 22.26
C HIS A 50 -14.74 -13.61 22.75
N ALA A 51 -13.74 -14.09 21.97
CA ALA A 51 -12.33 -13.84 22.27
C ALA A 51 -12.01 -12.34 22.26
N CYS A 52 -12.51 -11.60 21.25
CA CYS A 52 -12.36 -10.15 21.15
C CYS A 52 -12.98 -9.42 22.36
N ARG A 53 -14.19 -9.81 22.82
CA ARG A 53 -14.81 -9.22 24.01
C ARG A 53 -13.95 -9.43 25.26
N ARG A 54 -13.31 -10.61 25.43
CA ARG A 54 -12.40 -10.88 26.54
C ARG A 54 -11.19 -9.96 26.50
N ILE A 55 -10.55 -9.79 25.33
CA ILE A 55 -9.43 -8.87 25.13
C ILE A 55 -9.85 -7.44 25.48
N LEU A 56 -10.97 -6.95 24.94
CA LEU A 56 -11.46 -5.60 25.19
C LEU A 56 -11.79 -5.33 26.66
N ARG A 57 -12.36 -6.31 27.38
CA ARG A 57 -12.63 -6.18 28.82
C ARG A 57 -11.35 -6.11 29.66
N ASN A 58 -10.31 -6.83 29.25
CA ASN A 58 -9.01 -6.82 29.92
C ASN A 58 -8.25 -5.51 29.64
N ARG A 59 -8.25 -5.05 28.37
CA ARG A 59 -7.48 -3.86 27.94
C ARG A 59 -8.21 -2.55 28.21
N ARG A 60 -9.55 -2.55 28.25
CA ARG A 60 -10.42 -1.38 28.49
C ARG A 60 -10.02 -0.18 27.61
N PRO A 61 -9.93 -0.34 26.28
CA PRO A 61 -9.56 0.78 25.42
C PRO A 61 -10.69 1.80 25.33
N ASP A 62 -10.34 3.07 25.19
CA ASP A 62 -11.29 4.17 24.97
C ASP A 62 -11.85 4.15 23.54
N VAL A 63 -11.10 3.62 22.58
CA VAL A 63 -11.48 3.52 21.17
C VAL A 63 -10.80 2.33 20.50
N VAL A 64 -11.45 1.76 19.48
CA VAL A 64 -10.91 0.65 18.67
C VAL A 64 -10.76 1.08 17.22
N LEU A 65 -9.59 0.84 16.62
CA LEU A 65 -9.36 0.98 15.18
C LEU A 65 -9.28 -0.38 14.52
N GLY A 66 -10.21 -0.67 13.61
CA GLY A 66 -10.12 -1.81 12.70
C GLY A 66 -9.33 -1.42 11.44
N ALA A 67 -8.13 -1.99 11.30
CA ALA A 67 -7.22 -1.68 10.18
C ALA A 67 -7.49 -2.52 8.92
N GLY A 68 -8.69 -3.09 8.80
CA GLY A 68 -9.07 -3.95 7.67
C GLY A 68 -8.77 -5.44 7.89
N GLY A 69 -8.95 -6.23 6.84
CA GLY A 69 -8.81 -7.68 6.91
C GLY A 69 -9.90 -8.36 7.75
N PHE A 70 -9.82 -9.69 7.85
CA PHE A 70 -10.82 -10.49 8.55
C PHE A 70 -10.72 -10.38 10.09
N VAL A 71 -9.61 -9.87 10.63
CA VAL A 71 -9.39 -9.62 12.07
C VAL A 71 -10.24 -8.44 12.56
N ALA A 72 -10.37 -7.38 11.75
CA ALA A 72 -11.03 -6.14 12.15
C ALA A 72 -12.53 -6.32 12.42
N GLY A 73 -13.23 -7.14 11.63
CA GLY A 73 -14.66 -7.32 11.73
C GLY A 73 -15.13 -7.78 13.12
N PRO A 74 -14.68 -8.92 13.64
CA PRO A 74 -15.03 -9.41 14.98
C PRO A 74 -14.65 -8.46 16.10
N MET A 75 -13.51 -7.76 15.99
CA MET A 75 -13.05 -6.81 16.99
C MET A 75 -13.97 -5.58 17.06
N VAL A 76 -14.31 -4.99 15.91
CA VAL A 76 -15.24 -3.85 15.83
C VAL A 76 -16.65 -4.23 16.28
N PHE A 77 -17.13 -5.42 15.90
CA PHE A 77 -18.40 -5.93 16.41
C PHE A 77 -18.38 -6.10 17.93
N ALA A 78 -17.35 -6.72 18.48
CA ALA A 78 -17.20 -6.90 19.93
C ALA A 78 -17.15 -5.55 20.67
N ALA A 79 -16.40 -4.57 20.14
CA ALA A 79 -16.35 -3.21 20.68
C ALA A 79 -17.73 -2.58 20.75
N SER A 80 -18.52 -2.65 19.67
CA SER A 80 -19.88 -2.11 19.63
C SER A 80 -20.80 -2.72 20.67
N THR A 81 -20.68 -4.03 20.97
CA THR A 81 -21.48 -4.72 22.01
C THR A 81 -21.08 -4.35 23.44
N LEU A 82 -19.90 -3.74 23.61
CA LEU A 82 -19.39 -3.25 24.90
C LEU A 82 -19.53 -1.73 25.06
N GLY A 83 -20.15 -1.06 24.07
CA GLY A 83 -20.28 0.40 24.07
C GLY A 83 -18.98 1.15 23.76
N ILE A 84 -17.92 0.44 23.38
CA ILE A 84 -16.62 1.05 23.01
C ILE A 84 -16.73 1.59 21.58
N PRO A 85 -16.47 2.89 21.34
CA PRO A 85 -16.51 3.44 20.00
C PRO A 85 -15.43 2.82 19.11
N ALA A 86 -15.77 2.60 17.84
CA ALA A 86 -14.85 2.00 16.89
C ALA A 86 -14.83 2.77 15.57
N ALA A 87 -13.66 2.82 14.93
CA ALA A 87 -13.45 3.25 13.57
C ALA A 87 -12.92 2.11 12.71
N LEU A 88 -13.13 2.20 11.40
CA LEU A 88 -12.53 1.31 10.40
C LEU A 88 -11.69 2.13 9.43
N THR A 89 -10.54 1.60 9.00
CA THR A 89 -9.81 2.13 7.86
C THR A 89 -10.00 1.26 6.63
N GLU A 90 -10.11 1.91 5.46
CA GLU A 90 -10.05 1.23 4.16
C GLU A 90 -8.90 1.80 3.34
N ALA A 91 -7.98 0.94 3.01
CA ALA A 91 -6.71 1.30 2.40
C ALA A 91 -6.74 1.30 0.87
N ASP A 92 -7.75 0.70 0.26
CA ASP A 92 -7.90 0.56 -1.18
C ASP A 92 -9.10 1.36 -1.71
N ALA A 93 -9.08 1.68 -3.00
CA ALA A 93 -10.20 2.35 -3.70
C ALA A 93 -11.38 1.38 -3.94
N HIS A 94 -11.54 0.41 -3.06
CA HIS A 94 -12.63 -0.56 -3.03
C HIS A 94 -12.92 -0.96 -1.59
N LEU A 95 -14.17 -0.83 -1.16
CA LEU A 95 -14.54 -1.23 0.18
C LEU A 95 -14.59 -2.77 0.29
N GLY A 96 -13.60 -3.34 0.97
CA GLY A 96 -13.48 -4.77 1.16
C GLY A 96 -14.65 -5.40 1.91
N LEU A 97 -14.93 -6.69 1.68
CA LEU A 97 -16.07 -7.39 2.28
C LEU A 97 -16.04 -7.31 3.82
N ALA A 98 -14.87 -7.47 4.44
CA ALA A 98 -14.73 -7.40 5.90
C ALA A 98 -15.17 -6.03 6.43
N ASN A 99 -14.72 -4.94 5.79
CA ASN A 99 -15.11 -3.58 6.15
C ASN A 99 -16.60 -3.32 5.87
N ARG A 100 -17.15 -3.85 4.76
CA ARG A 100 -18.60 -3.75 4.46
C ARG A 100 -19.46 -4.39 5.55
N LEU A 101 -19.03 -5.54 6.06
CA LEU A 101 -19.75 -6.26 7.14
C LEU A 101 -19.57 -5.58 8.50
N ALA A 102 -18.40 -5.02 8.79
CA ALA A 102 -18.10 -4.34 10.04
C ALA A 102 -18.60 -2.89 10.11
N ALA A 103 -18.78 -2.24 8.95
CA ALA A 103 -19.19 -0.85 8.89
C ALA A 103 -20.47 -0.50 9.67
N PRO A 104 -21.54 -1.32 9.74
CA PRO A 104 -22.70 -1.00 10.58
C PRO A 104 -22.34 -0.73 12.05
N PHE A 105 -21.33 -1.39 12.57
CA PHE A 105 -20.92 -1.36 13.98
C PHE A 105 -19.87 -0.27 14.30
N ALA A 106 -19.29 0.34 13.27
CA ALA A 106 -18.31 1.41 13.43
C ALA A 106 -18.96 2.80 13.46
N LYS A 107 -18.40 3.72 14.24
CA LYS A 107 -18.81 5.14 14.29
C LYS A 107 -18.19 5.96 13.15
N ARG A 108 -17.01 5.57 12.66
CA ARG A 108 -16.28 6.20 11.54
C ARG A 108 -15.80 5.17 10.56
N LEU A 109 -15.77 5.57 9.30
CA LEU A 109 -15.15 4.85 8.19
C LEU A 109 -14.11 5.79 7.54
N LEU A 110 -12.84 5.53 7.77
CA LEU A 110 -11.70 6.35 7.35
C LEU A 110 -11.14 5.76 6.06
N LEU A 111 -11.32 6.47 4.98
CA LEU A 111 -11.06 5.99 3.62
C LEU A 111 -9.75 6.57 3.09
N ALA A 112 -8.93 5.73 2.47
CA ALA A 112 -7.76 6.22 1.74
C ALA A 112 -8.17 6.97 0.47
N TYR A 113 -9.21 6.52 -0.20
CA TYR A 113 -9.71 7.07 -1.45
C TYR A 113 -11.16 7.54 -1.32
N PRO A 114 -11.62 8.51 -2.14
CA PRO A 114 -13.03 8.83 -2.22
C PRO A 114 -13.81 7.64 -2.77
N LEU A 115 -14.73 7.11 -1.96
CA LEU A 115 -15.58 5.98 -2.33
C LEU A 115 -17.05 6.35 -2.19
N GLU A 116 -17.85 5.96 -3.19
CA GLU A 116 -19.29 5.96 -3.04
C GLU A 116 -19.71 4.81 -2.12
N THR A 117 -20.34 5.15 -1.01
CA THR A 117 -20.78 4.18 -0.01
C THR A 117 -22.10 4.60 0.65
N ARG A 118 -22.93 3.61 0.98
CA ARG A 118 -24.15 3.85 1.75
C ARG A 118 -23.89 4.44 3.16
N TRP A 119 -22.65 4.38 3.63
CA TRP A 119 -22.24 4.94 4.95
C TRP A 119 -21.61 6.34 4.81
N ARG A 120 -21.95 7.10 3.77
CA ARG A 120 -21.40 8.42 3.46
C ARG A 120 -21.36 9.37 4.66
N ARG A 121 -22.40 9.35 5.54
CA ARG A 121 -22.47 10.25 6.70
C ARG A 121 -21.36 10.04 7.73
N LYS A 122 -20.82 8.83 7.84
CA LYS A 122 -19.74 8.49 8.77
C LYS A 122 -18.39 8.24 8.08
N SER A 123 -18.34 8.40 6.78
CA SER A 123 -17.10 8.29 5.99
C SER A 123 -16.34 9.59 5.97
N ARG A 124 -14.99 9.49 6.05
CA ARG A 124 -14.04 10.58 5.87
C ARG A 124 -12.92 10.10 4.95
N VAL A 125 -12.51 10.92 3.99
CA VAL A 125 -11.37 10.63 3.10
C VAL A 125 -10.13 11.24 3.72
N VAL A 126 -9.38 10.43 4.44
CA VAL A 126 -8.18 10.82 5.20
C VAL A 126 -6.88 10.50 4.48
N GLY A 127 -6.92 9.72 3.38
CA GLY A 127 -5.72 9.20 2.74
C GLY A 127 -5.23 7.91 3.39
N ARG A 128 -4.05 7.46 2.95
CA ARG A 128 -3.40 6.27 3.51
C ARG A 128 -2.20 6.69 4.35
N PRO A 129 -2.07 6.20 5.59
CA PRO A 129 -0.84 6.38 6.36
C PRO A 129 0.35 5.80 5.61
N ILE A 130 1.40 6.59 5.49
CA ILE A 130 2.68 6.21 4.93
C ILE A 130 3.75 6.29 6.03
N PRO A 131 4.84 5.51 5.94
CA PRO A 131 5.95 5.63 6.88
C PRO A 131 6.48 7.07 6.90
N ARG A 132 6.78 7.60 8.09
CA ARG A 132 7.48 8.88 8.22
C ARG A 132 8.92 8.66 7.80
N SER A 133 9.32 9.20 6.66
CA SER A 133 10.71 9.27 6.21
C SER A 133 11.27 10.67 6.41
N GLN A 134 12.57 10.76 6.70
CA GLN A 134 13.23 12.06 6.64
C GLN A 134 13.25 12.54 5.18
N PRO A 135 12.92 13.81 4.92
CA PRO A 135 13.06 14.38 3.60
C PRO A 135 14.52 14.27 3.13
N VAL A 136 14.72 13.77 1.93
CA VAL A 136 16.02 13.72 1.26
C VAL A 136 15.90 14.42 -0.08
N THR A 137 16.93 15.14 -0.47
CA THR A 137 17.02 15.73 -1.80
C THR A 137 17.26 14.62 -2.84
N GLN A 138 16.99 14.92 -4.11
CA GLN A 138 17.25 13.95 -5.19
C GLN A 138 18.74 13.61 -5.30
N ALA A 139 19.63 14.59 -5.08
CA ALA A 139 21.08 14.37 -5.10
C ALA A 139 21.53 13.41 -3.99
N GLU A 140 21.13 13.65 -2.74
CA GLU A 140 21.41 12.74 -1.62
C GLU A 140 20.82 11.33 -1.85
N ALA A 141 19.61 11.26 -2.39
CA ALA A 141 18.97 9.99 -2.70
C ALA A 141 19.74 9.21 -3.78
N ARG A 142 20.25 9.89 -4.80
CA ARG A 142 21.12 9.26 -5.84
C ARG A 142 22.43 8.77 -5.27
N GLU A 143 23.05 9.49 -4.33
CA GLU A 143 24.24 9.02 -3.63
C GLU A 143 23.96 7.76 -2.80
N ILE A 144 22.86 7.74 -2.05
CA ILE A 144 22.44 6.55 -1.25
C ILE A 144 22.34 5.29 -2.12
N PHE A 145 21.82 5.42 -3.33
CA PHE A 145 21.63 4.28 -4.24
C PHE A 145 22.73 4.15 -5.30
N GLU A 146 23.84 4.92 -5.18
CA GLU A 146 24.98 4.91 -6.09
C GLU A 146 24.55 5.09 -7.57
N LEU A 147 23.64 6.03 -7.80
CA LEU A 147 23.14 6.40 -9.12
C LEU A 147 23.90 7.61 -9.67
N PRO A 148 23.94 7.79 -11.01
CA PRO A 148 24.54 8.97 -11.61
C PRO A 148 23.89 10.26 -11.10
N ALA A 149 24.74 11.26 -10.81
CA ALA A 149 24.26 12.57 -10.33
C ALA A 149 23.43 13.31 -11.39
N VAL A 150 23.69 13.08 -12.67
CA VAL A 150 23.01 13.72 -13.81
C VAL A 150 22.39 12.67 -14.76
N GLY A 151 21.42 13.12 -15.54
CA GLY A 151 20.67 12.27 -16.45
C GLY A 151 19.38 11.70 -15.83
N PRO A 152 18.49 11.17 -16.68
CA PRO A 152 17.21 10.63 -16.23
C PRO A 152 17.37 9.28 -15.54
N VAL A 153 16.64 9.10 -14.42
CA VAL A 153 16.60 7.85 -13.66
C VAL A 153 15.18 7.32 -13.65
N LEU A 154 15.01 6.08 -14.13
CA LEU A 154 13.77 5.32 -14.03
C LEU A 154 13.79 4.45 -12.75
N GLY A 155 12.82 4.67 -11.85
CA GLY A 155 12.58 3.75 -10.73
C GLY A 155 11.62 2.64 -11.11
N VAL A 156 11.94 1.40 -10.77
CA VAL A 156 11.07 0.24 -11.05
C VAL A 156 10.78 -0.49 -9.75
N PHE A 157 9.48 -0.51 -9.34
CA PHE A 157 9.08 -1.02 -8.03
C PHE A 157 7.92 -2.03 -8.13
N GLY A 158 8.25 -3.32 -7.99
CA GLY A 158 7.31 -4.44 -8.12
C GLY A 158 6.56 -4.83 -6.84
N ALA A 159 6.69 -4.07 -5.74
CA ALA A 159 6.30 -4.43 -4.38
C ALA A 159 7.20 -5.53 -3.74
N LEU A 160 7.00 -5.83 -2.44
CA LEU A 160 7.85 -6.76 -1.67
C LEU A 160 7.92 -8.17 -2.26
N ALA A 161 6.82 -8.65 -2.86
CA ALA A 161 6.78 -9.97 -3.49
C ALA A 161 7.45 -10.00 -4.88
N GLY A 162 7.87 -8.84 -5.40
CA GLY A 162 8.31 -8.67 -6.77
C GLY A 162 7.16 -8.66 -7.79
N ALA A 163 7.48 -8.25 -9.00
CA ALA A 163 6.53 -8.23 -10.12
C ALA A 163 7.23 -8.83 -11.36
N LYS A 164 7.16 -10.16 -11.49
CA LYS A 164 7.90 -10.90 -12.52
C LYS A 164 7.75 -10.26 -13.91
N ALA A 165 6.52 -9.93 -14.32
CA ALA A 165 6.28 -9.32 -15.64
C ALA A 165 6.99 -7.96 -15.80
N LEU A 166 7.04 -7.12 -14.76
CA LEU A 166 7.79 -5.86 -14.81
C LEU A 166 9.29 -6.10 -14.79
N ASN A 167 9.76 -7.04 -13.96
CA ASN A 167 11.19 -7.39 -13.90
C ASN A 167 11.70 -7.87 -15.25
N GLU A 168 10.95 -8.75 -15.92
CA GLU A 168 11.30 -9.27 -17.26
C GLU A 168 11.28 -8.15 -18.30
N LEU A 169 10.19 -7.39 -18.39
CA LEU A 169 10.09 -6.26 -19.32
C LEU A 169 11.30 -5.32 -19.22
N VAL A 170 11.62 -4.87 -18.01
CA VAL A 170 12.65 -3.86 -17.77
C VAL A 170 14.05 -4.37 -18.12
N VAL A 171 14.35 -5.63 -17.77
CA VAL A 171 15.63 -6.25 -18.12
C VAL A 171 15.75 -6.51 -19.61
N ASP A 172 14.68 -7.01 -20.25
CA ASP A 172 14.68 -7.28 -21.68
C ASP A 172 14.82 -5.98 -22.49
N THR A 173 14.23 -4.88 -22.01
CA THR A 173 14.25 -3.59 -22.70
C THR A 173 15.55 -2.81 -22.44
N TRP A 174 16.00 -2.75 -21.20
CA TRP A 174 17.06 -1.82 -20.76
C TRP A 174 18.23 -2.49 -20.04
N GLY A 175 18.31 -3.80 -20.02
CA GLY A 175 19.41 -4.51 -19.38
C GLY A 175 20.79 -4.19 -20.01
N ALA A 176 20.83 -3.93 -21.33
CA ALA A 176 22.06 -3.62 -22.05
C ALA A 176 22.29 -2.11 -22.28
N SER A 177 21.23 -1.31 -22.45
CA SER A 177 21.33 0.13 -22.72
C SER A 177 20.02 0.85 -22.36
N GLY A 178 20.06 2.19 -22.17
CA GLY A 178 18.86 2.99 -21.88
C GLY A 178 19.09 3.99 -20.73
N PRO A 179 18.02 4.47 -20.06
CA PRO A 179 18.14 5.38 -18.95
C PRO A 179 18.84 4.72 -17.75
N SER A 180 19.37 5.50 -16.82
CA SER A 180 19.80 4.97 -15.54
C SER A 180 18.60 4.36 -14.79
N ILE A 181 18.78 3.24 -14.10
CA ILE A 181 17.68 2.51 -13.47
C ILE A 181 17.97 2.18 -12.00
N LEU A 182 16.98 2.41 -11.15
CA LEU A 182 16.89 1.83 -9.82
C LEU A 182 15.78 0.77 -9.81
N HIS A 183 16.14 -0.50 -9.73
CA HIS A 183 15.22 -1.62 -9.87
C HIS A 183 15.10 -2.42 -8.57
N GLN A 184 13.96 -2.30 -7.88
CA GLN A 184 13.60 -3.16 -6.75
C GLN A 184 12.81 -4.37 -7.25
N THR A 185 13.48 -5.50 -7.31
CA THR A 185 12.97 -6.74 -7.92
C THR A 185 12.11 -7.59 -6.99
N GLY A 186 12.21 -7.39 -5.66
CA GLY A 186 11.78 -8.34 -4.65
C GLY A 186 12.83 -9.45 -4.45
N ARG A 187 12.88 -10.04 -3.26
CA ARG A 187 13.89 -11.06 -2.88
C ARG A 187 13.89 -12.26 -3.82
N ARG A 188 12.71 -12.69 -4.29
CA ARG A 188 12.56 -13.88 -5.14
C ARG A 188 13.32 -13.77 -6.47
N ASP A 189 13.23 -12.61 -7.12
CA ASP A 189 13.71 -12.43 -8.48
C ASP A 189 15.09 -11.73 -8.53
N TYR A 190 15.61 -11.28 -7.37
CA TYR A 190 16.84 -10.48 -7.27
C TYR A 190 18.05 -11.10 -7.97
N GLU A 191 18.39 -12.34 -7.63
CA GLU A 191 19.57 -12.99 -8.20
C GLU A 191 19.47 -13.23 -9.71
N VAL A 192 18.26 -13.54 -10.20
CA VAL A 192 18.00 -13.74 -11.61
C VAL A 192 18.17 -12.44 -12.39
N VAL A 193 17.59 -11.36 -11.90
CA VAL A 193 17.68 -10.04 -12.53
C VAL A 193 19.12 -9.51 -12.50
N ARG A 194 19.78 -9.60 -11.33
CA ARG A 194 21.15 -9.11 -11.16
C ARG A 194 22.15 -9.72 -12.15
N ARG A 195 22.02 -11.02 -12.44
CA ARG A 195 22.91 -11.73 -13.40
C ARG A 195 22.68 -11.33 -14.85
N ARG A 196 21.55 -10.71 -15.19
CA ARG A 196 21.18 -10.31 -16.55
C ARG A 196 21.53 -8.85 -16.86
N VAL A 197 22.06 -8.13 -15.88
CA VAL A 197 22.41 -6.72 -16.01
C VAL A 197 23.87 -6.52 -15.73
N ASP A 198 24.58 -5.93 -16.68
CA ASP A 198 26.01 -5.58 -16.58
C ASP A 198 26.21 -4.11 -16.97
N ARG A 199 25.58 -3.21 -16.20
CA ARG A 199 25.68 -1.76 -16.41
C ARG A 199 25.91 -1.06 -15.07
N PRO A 200 26.86 -0.10 -14.98
CA PRO A 200 27.16 0.61 -13.74
C PRO A 200 26.04 1.57 -13.32
N ASP A 201 25.20 2.03 -14.25
CA ASP A 201 24.07 2.94 -14.06
C ASP A 201 22.72 2.21 -13.94
N TYR A 202 22.74 0.87 -13.80
CA TYR A 202 21.58 0.06 -13.51
C TYR A 202 21.74 -0.63 -12.15
N ARG A 203 21.06 -0.08 -11.13
CA ARG A 203 21.12 -0.60 -9.76
C ARG A 203 19.99 -1.55 -9.49
N VAL A 204 20.32 -2.80 -9.17
CA VAL A 204 19.37 -3.84 -8.76
C VAL A 204 19.42 -3.99 -7.27
N ILE A 205 18.26 -3.87 -6.60
CA ILE A 205 18.10 -4.10 -5.16
C ILE A 205 16.98 -5.11 -4.93
N ALA A 206 17.10 -5.94 -3.90
CA ALA A 206 16.06 -6.89 -3.55
C ALA A 206 14.86 -6.18 -2.91
N GLU A 207 15.13 -5.36 -1.92
CA GLU A 207 14.17 -4.53 -1.17
C GLU A 207 14.91 -3.39 -0.47
N THR A 208 14.19 -2.40 0.00
CA THR A 208 14.74 -1.28 0.78
C THR A 208 13.78 -0.86 1.88
N ASP A 209 14.32 -0.47 3.03
CA ASP A 209 13.63 0.21 4.12
C ASP A 209 13.55 1.74 3.90
N ARG A 210 14.28 2.26 2.90
CA ARG A 210 14.34 3.67 2.50
C ARG A 210 13.54 3.94 1.23
N PHE A 211 12.30 3.41 1.15
CA PHE A 211 11.51 3.48 -0.09
C PHE A 211 11.26 4.94 -0.55
N GLY A 212 10.98 5.86 0.37
CA GLY A 212 10.84 7.28 0.05
C GLY A 212 12.09 7.87 -0.62
N ALA A 213 13.29 7.52 -0.14
CA ALA A 213 14.55 7.93 -0.77
C ALA A 213 14.74 7.26 -2.13
N ALA A 214 14.39 5.97 -2.28
CA ALA A 214 14.45 5.29 -3.57
C ALA A 214 13.58 5.98 -4.63
N VAL A 215 12.36 6.38 -4.25
CA VAL A 215 11.47 7.17 -5.11
C VAL A 215 12.05 8.56 -5.39
N ALA A 216 12.63 9.24 -4.38
CA ALA A 216 13.22 10.57 -4.54
C ALA A 216 14.42 10.59 -5.51
N ALA A 217 15.17 9.50 -5.61
CA ALA A 217 16.30 9.37 -6.54
C ALA A 217 15.87 9.40 -8.03
N CYS A 218 14.62 9.04 -8.32
CA CYS A 218 14.10 8.82 -9.67
C CYS A 218 13.45 10.09 -10.26
N ASP A 219 13.34 10.16 -11.59
CA ASP A 219 12.59 11.18 -12.32
C ASP A 219 11.22 10.65 -12.73
N LEU A 220 11.13 9.36 -13.04
CA LEU A 220 9.92 8.64 -13.41
C LEU A 220 9.87 7.33 -12.65
N VAL A 221 8.67 6.90 -12.24
CA VAL A 221 8.45 5.63 -11.54
C VAL A 221 7.58 4.71 -12.37
N LEU A 222 8.01 3.47 -12.56
CA LEU A 222 7.21 2.35 -13.07
C LEU A 222 6.91 1.41 -11.91
N ALA A 223 5.65 1.25 -11.53
CA ALA A 223 5.32 0.48 -10.34
C ALA A 223 3.98 -0.26 -10.40
N ARG A 224 3.80 -1.24 -9.53
CA ARG A 224 2.47 -1.77 -9.18
C ARG A 224 1.67 -0.71 -8.41
N SER A 225 0.35 -0.71 -8.59
CA SER A 225 -0.55 0.26 -7.96
C SER A 225 -1.17 -0.22 -6.64
N GLY A 226 -0.34 -0.85 -5.80
CA GLY A 226 -0.68 -1.18 -4.42
C GLY A 226 -0.48 0.01 -3.48
N SER A 227 -0.14 -0.29 -2.22
CA SER A 227 0.07 0.73 -1.17
C SER A 227 1.15 1.75 -1.47
N ALA A 228 2.22 1.33 -2.14
CA ALA A 228 3.38 2.16 -2.45
C ALA A 228 3.06 3.41 -3.30
N VAL A 229 1.92 3.42 -4.02
CA VAL A 229 1.51 4.58 -4.81
C VAL A 229 1.35 5.84 -3.96
N TRP A 230 0.90 5.70 -2.70
CA TRP A 230 0.77 6.82 -1.77
C TRP A 230 2.13 7.41 -1.37
N GLU A 231 3.15 6.56 -1.22
CA GLU A 231 4.52 7.00 -0.94
C GLU A 231 5.14 7.66 -2.18
N ILE A 232 4.91 7.11 -3.38
CA ILE A 232 5.32 7.73 -4.66
C ILE A 232 4.69 9.12 -4.81
N ALA A 233 3.39 9.22 -4.52
CA ALA A 233 2.66 10.48 -4.58
C ALA A 233 3.17 11.51 -3.56
N ALA A 234 3.47 11.08 -2.33
CA ALA A 234 3.98 11.97 -1.29
C ALA A 234 5.38 12.54 -1.59
N VAL A 235 6.19 11.82 -2.38
CA VAL A 235 7.48 12.31 -2.90
C VAL A 235 7.29 13.21 -4.12
N GLY A 236 6.13 13.19 -4.77
CA GLY A 236 5.84 14.02 -5.94
C GLY A 236 6.53 13.52 -7.21
N ARG A 237 6.58 12.20 -7.44
CA ARG A 237 7.16 11.65 -8.68
C ARG A 237 6.07 11.20 -9.64
N ALA A 238 6.24 11.55 -10.92
CA ALA A 238 5.41 11.02 -12.00
C ALA A 238 5.47 9.50 -12.06
N ALA A 239 4.36 8.83 -12.38
CA ALA A 239 4.32 7.39 -12.36
C ALA A 239 3.62 6.77 -13.58
N ILE A 240 4.14 5.64 -14.05
CA ILE A 240 3.43 4.65 -14.87
C ILE A 240 3.00 3.53 -13.91
N LEU A 241 1.71 3.35 -13.75
CA LEU A 241 1.14 2.40 -12.81
C LEU A 241 0.60 1.18 -13.54
N VAL A 242 1.10 0.00 -13.17
CA VAL A 242 0.73 -1.28 -13.76
C VAL A 242 0.00 -2.12 -12.69
N PRO A 243 -1.34 -2.13 -12.66
CA PRO A 243 -2.10 -2.91 -11.70
C PRO A 243 -1.78 -4.40 -11.79
N TYR A 244 -1.76 -5.07 -10.63
CA TYR A 244 -1.67 -6.53 -10.60
C TYR A 244 -2.97 -7.16 -11.13
N PRO A 245 -2.93 -8.01 -12.19
CA PRO A 245 -4.12 -8.45 -12.90
C PRO A 245 -5.03 -9.35 -12.07
N PHE A 246 -4.51 -9.99 -11.02
CA PHE A 246 -5.27 -10.87 -10.13
C PHE A 246 -5.66 -10.19 -8.80
N ALA A 247 -5.56 -8.87 -8.73
CA ALA A 247 -5.99 -8.11 -7.57
C ALA A 247 -7.50 -8.27 -7.33
N THR A 248 -7.88 -8.58 -6.09
CA THR A 248 -9.29 -8.81 -5.74
C THR A 248 -10.15 -7.59 -6.06
N GLY A 249 -11.18 -7.77 -6.90
CA GLY A 249 -12.07 -6.67 -7.30
C GLY A 249 -11.36 -5.57 -8.09
N ASP A 250 -10.25 -5.90 -8.73
CA ASP A 250 -9.42 -4.98 -9.52
C ASP A 250 -8.99 -3.71 -8.74
N HIS A 251 -8.86 -3.83 -7.39
CA HIS A 251 -8.62 -2.68 -6.51
C HIS A 251 -7.34 -1.91 -6.89
N GLN A 252 -6.31 -2.58 -7.44
CA GLN A 252 -5.10 -1.87 -7.87
C GLN A 252 -5.36 -0.94 -9.06
N ALA A 253 -6.23 -1.32 -9.99
CA ALA A 253 -6.61 -0.41 -11.07
C ALA A 253 -7.41 0.79 -10.55
N LEU A 254 -8.33 0.56 -9.61
CA LEU A 254 -9.08 1.63 -8.97
C LEU A 254 -8.15 2.57 -8.18
N ASN A 255 -7.15 2.04 -7.47
CA ASN A 255 -6.12 2.83 -6.79
C ASN A 255 -5.36 3.71 -7.79
N ALA A 256 -4.92 3.13 -8.92
CA ALA A 256 -4.21 3.87 -9.96
C ALA A 256 -5.06 4.99 -10.56
N GLN A 257 -6.35 4.74 -10.83
CA GLN A 257 -7.25 5.73 -11.43
C GLN A 257 -7.34 7.02 -10.64
N HIS A 258 -7.24 6.97 -9.30
CA HIS A 258 -7.22 8.18 -8.47
C HIS A 258 -6.10 9.14 -8.89
N PHE A 259 -4.89 8.63 -9.07
CA PHE A 259 -3.72 9.43 -9.45
C PHE A 259 -3.69 9.74 -10.95
N VAL A 260 -4.30 8.90 -11.79
CA VAL A 260 -4.50 9.19 -13.22
C VAL A 260 -5.49 10.36 -13.40
N HIS A 261 -6.61 10.36 -12.68
CA HIS A 261 -7.58 11.46 -12.72
C HIS A 261 -6.97 12.79 -12.19
N ALA A 262 -6.05 12.72 -11.23
CA ALA A 262 -5.30 13.88 -10.77
C ALA A 262 -4.28 14.39 -11.82
N GLY A 263 -3.98 13.60 -12.87
CA GLY A 263 -2.98 13.93 -13.90
C GLY A 263 -1.54 13.60 -13.51
N GLY A 264 -1.31 12.85 -12.42
CA GLY A 264 0.01 12.50 -11.91
C GLY A 264 0.54 11.16 -12.40
N ALA A 265 -0.31 10.29 -12.93
CA ALA A 265 0.07 8.96 -13.37
C ALA A 265 -0.55 8.57 -14.70
N ILE A 266 0.05 7.57 -15.35
CA ILE A 266 -0.50 6.86 -16.50
C ILE A 266 -0.76 5.41 -16.06
N LEU A 267 -1.98 4.89 -16.34
CA LEU A 267 -2.29 3.50 -16.11
C LEU A 267 -2.00 2.69 -17.37
N VAL A 268 -1.25 1.60 -17.21
CA VAL A 268 -0.99 0.60 -18.26
C VAL A 268 -1.40 -0.76 -17.71
N ARG A 269 -2.25 -1.49 -18.43
CA ARG A 269 -2.60 -2.87 -18.06
C ARG A 269 -1.45 -3.83 -18.36
N GLU A 270 -1.33 -4.91 -17.59
CA GLU A 270 -0.24 -5.88 -17.82
C GLU A 270 -0.25 -6.49 -19.23
N LEU A 271 -1.41 -6.54 -19.89
CA LEU A 271 -1.54 -6.97 -21.27
C LEU A 271 -1.03 -5.94 -22.31
N GLU A 272 -0.73 -4.72 -21.88
CA GLU A 272 -0.27 -3.60 -22.71
C GLU A 272 1.16 -3.17 -22.35
N LEU A 273 1.96 -4.06 -21.76
CA LEU A 273 3.32 -3.76 -21.33
C LEU A 273 4.27 -3.39 -22.47
N ASP A 274 3.97 -3.81 -23.69
CA ASP A 274 4.66 -3.42 -24.93
C ASP A 274 4.66 -1.91 -25.16
N ARG A 275 3.71 -1.16 -24.61
CA ARG A 275 3.64 0.31 -24.68
C ARG A 275 4.59 1.02 -23.72
N VAL A 276 5.04 0.33 -22.66
CA VAL A 276 5.83 0.96 -21.57
C VAL A 276 7.14 1.56 -22.06
N PRO A 277 7.93 0.90 -22.96
CA PRO A 277 9.19 1.48 -23.43
C PRO A 277 9.02 2.84 -24.10
N ASP A 278 8.04 2.99 -24.98
CA ASP A 278 7.79 4.25 -25.68
C ASP A 278 7.22 5.32 -24.73
N LEU A 279 6.37 4.95 -23.78
CA LEU A 279 5.89 5.86 -22.75
C LEU A 279 7.04 6.36 -21.87
N VAL A 280 7.93 5.49 -21.42
CA VAL A 280 9.10 5.86 -20.61
C VAL A 280 9.97 6.83 -21.38
N ARG A 281 10.32 6.53 -22.65
CA ARG A 281 11.11 7.42 -23.50
C ARG A 281 10.45 8.79 -23.64
N SER A 282 9.19 8.81 -24.07
CA SER A 282 8.41 10.06 -24.26
C SER A 282 8.34 10.92 -23.01
N LEU A 283 8.24 10.31 -21.82
CA LEU A 283 8.17 11.04 -20.57
C LEU A 283 9.55 11.52 -20.11
N LEU A 284 10.60 10.72 -20.22
CA LEU A 284 11.95 11.12 -19.83
C LEU A 284 12.51 12.21 -20.74
N ASP A 285 12.05 12.28 -21.99
CA ASP A 285 12.41 13.34 -22.96
C ASP A 285 11.60 14.64 -22.77
N ASP A 286 10.61 14.65 -21.83
CA ASP A 286 9.77 15.81 -21.52
C ASP A 286 9.80 16.18 -20.02
N PRO A 287 10.90 16.75 -19.50
CA PRO A 287 11.04 17.15 -18.12
C PRO A 287 9.94 18.08 -17.61
N PRO A 288 9.43 19.07 -18.40
CA PRO A 288 8.31 19.90 -17.98
C PRO A 288 7.04 19.09 -17.69
N ARG A 289 6.75 18.08 -18.51
CA ARG A 289 5.62 17.17 -18.32
C ARG A 289 5.79 16.32 -17.06
N LEU A 290 6.98 15.73 -16.84
CA LEU A 290 7.31 14.98 -15.62
C LEU A 290 7.10 15.83 -14.36
N LYS A 291 7.56 17.08 -14.38
CA LYS A 291 7.38 18.02 -13.27
C LYS A 291 5.90 18.26 -12.98
N LYS A 292 5.10 18.57 -14.01
CA LYS A 292 3.65 18.77 -13.87
C LYS A 292 2.94 17.54 -13.32
N MET A 293 3.30 16.36 -13.80
CA MET A 293 2.76 15.09 -13.30
C MET A 293 3.17 14.85 -11.83
N GLY A 294 4.42 15.14 -11.47
CA GLY A 294 4.90 15.05 -10.08
C GLY A 294 4.16 15.99 -9.14
N GLU A 295 3.91 17.24 -9.55
CA GLU A 295 3.10 18.21 -8.79
C GLU A 295 1.65 17.70 -8.61
N ALA A 296 1.08 17.07 -9.62
CA ALA A 296 -0.25 16.46 -9.55
C ALA A 296 -0.30 15.26 -8.61
N MET A 297 0.76 14.41 -8.59
CA MET A 297 0.91 13.32 -7.61
C MET A 297 0.93 13.87 -6.19
N LEU A 298 1.77 14.89 -5.94
CA LEU A 298 1.91 15.52 -4.63
C LEU A 298 0.58 16.18 -4.19
N GLY A 299 -0.12 16.84 -5.11
CA GLY A 299 -1.44 17.44 -4.84
C GLY A 299 -2.52 16.41 -4.48
N ALA A 300 -2.42 15.19 -5.01
CA ALA A 300 -3.33 14.09 -4.69
C ALA A 300 -2.92 13.32 -3.41
N ALA A 301 -1.68 13.48 -2.95
CA ALA A 301 -1.17 12.84 -1.76
C ALA A 301 -1.80 13.43 -0.48
N LYS A 302 -1.86 12.61 0.57
CA LYS A 302 -2.30 13.02 1.90
C LYS A 302 -1.25 12.63 2.95
N PRO A 303 -0.12 13.34 3.03
CA PRO A 303 0.97 12.97 3.92
C PRO A 303 0.58 13.02 5.41
N GLY A 304 -0.41 13.84 5.78
CA GLY A 304 -0.97 13.93 7.14
C GLY A 304 -1.99 12.86 7.51
N ALA A 305 -2.19 11.83 6.68
CA ALA A 305 -3.22 10.80 6.89
C ALA A 305 -3.15 10.13 8.27
N ALA A 306 -1.95 9.85 8.78
CA ALA A 306 -1.78 9.23 10.10
C ALA A 306 -2.26 10.13 11.23
N ASP A 307 -1.96 11.42 11.16
CA ASP A 307 -2.36 12.41 12.16
C ASP A 307 -3.88 12.64 12.10
N GLU A 308 -4.44 12.76 10.89
CA GLU A 308 -5.90 12.89 10.69
C GLU A 308 -6.68 11.67 11.24
N ILE A 309 -6.15 10.45 11.04
CA ILE A 309 -6.73 9.24 11.64
C ILE A 309 -6.65 9.28 13.17
N ALA A 310 -5.52 9.72 13.73
CA ALA A 310 -5.34 9.83 15.18
C ALA A 310 -6.32 10.85 15.77
N ASP A 311 -6.51 12.00 15.14
CA ASP A 311 -7.46 13.03 15.58
C ASP A 311 -8.91 12.52 15.56
N GLU A 312 -9.33 11.79 14.51
CA GLU A 312 -10.65 11.17 14.44
C GLU A 312 -10.85 10.12 15.56
N LEU A 313 -9.80 9.36 15.91
CA LEU A 313 -9.86 8.40 17.02
C LEU A 313 -9.94 9.10 18.37
N LEU A 314 -9.14 10.14 18.60
CA LEU A 314 -9.20 10.94 19.83
C LEU A 314 -10.55 11.62 20.02
N ALA A 315 -11.17 12.09 18.92
CA ALA A 315 -12.52 12.65 18.95
C ALA A 315 -13.60 11.63 19.30
N LEU A 316 -13.39 10.34 18.99
CA LEU A 316 -14.29 9.25 19.34
C LEU A 316 -14.11 8.77 20.79
N ALA A 317 -12.92 8.91 21.35
CA ALA A 317 -12.55 8.47 22.70
C ALA A 317 -13.08 9.41 23.80
N ARG A 318 -13.52 10.62 23.43
CA ARG A 318 -14.16 11.63 24.32
C ARG A 318 -15.65 11.38 24.42
#